data_9d3b6391720bb3efe9074934d2246e71
#
_entry.id   9d3b6391720bb3efe9074934d2246e71
#
_cell.length_a   1.000
_cell.length_b   1.000
_cell.length_c   1.000
_cell.angle_alpha   90.00
_cell.angle_beta   90.00
_cell.angle_gamma   90.00
#
_symmetry.space_group_name_H-M   'P 1'
#
loop_
_entity.id
_entity.type
_entity.pdbx_description
1 polymer ?
#
loop_
_entity_poly.entity_id
_entity_poly.type
_entity_poly.pdbx_seq_one_letter_code
_entity_poly.pdbx_strand_id
1 'polypeptide(L)'
;MIGDDFPAILAAAQAGREDAFGALWRDGNPALLRYLRVAVPEAPEDVASEIWVQVVRGLAGFQGTEPDWRAWLFTIARRRALDERRRRSRHPVAPLTDLPGRLEPRSQDAAGQAMENLATAAALAAVAQLPSLQGEVILLRVLAGLDTDAVARIVGRSPGAVRVAAHRGLRRLAQILATTGVTL
;
A
#
# COMPACT_ATOMS: atom_id res chain seq x y z
N MET A 1 1.91 13.27 -2.31
CA MET A 1 2.33 13.82 -0.98
C MET A 1 1.65 15.16 -0.76
N ILE A 2 1.06 15.35 0.42
CA ILE A 2 0.34 16.59 0.76
C ILE A 2 1.35 17.72 1.06
N GLY A 3 2.48 17.41 1.68
CA GLY A 3 3.54 18.37 1.96
C GLY A 3 3.19 19.36 3.08
N ASP A 4 3.55 20.61 2.89
CA ASP A 4 3.42 21.66 3.93
C ASP A 4 1.98 21.92 4.38
N ASP A 5 1.00 21.60 3.56
CA ASP A 5 -0.43 21.74 3.87
C ASP A 5 -0.97 20.62 4.80
N PHE A 6 -0.17 19.57 5.05
CA PHE A 6 -0.62 18.40 5.82
C PHE A 6 -1.21 18.77 7.20
N PRO A 7 -0.59 19.62 8.03
CA PRO A 7 -1.14 19.95 9.34
C PRO A 7 -2.52 20.61 9.27
N ALA A 8 -2.72 21.51 8.31
CA ALA A 8 -3.99 22.20 8.10
C ALA A 8 -5.08 21.24 7.61
N ILE A 9 -4.75 20.37 6.66
CA ILE A 9 -5.65 19.35 6.13
C ILE A 9 -6.02 18.34 7.22
N LEU A 10 -5.03 17.88 8.01
CA LEU A 10 -5.29 16.96 9.13
C LEU A 10 -6.26 17.58 10.15
N ALA A 11 -6.00 18.81 10.61
CA ALA A 11 -6.86 19.49 11.56
C ALA A 11 -8.29 19.67 11.03
N ALA A 12 -8.43 20.05 9.76
CA ALA A 12 -9.74 20.19 9.13
C ALA A 12 -10.49 18.85 9.01
N ALA A 13 -9.78 17.76 8.65
CA ALA A 13 -10.34 16.42 8.59
C ALA A 13 -10.79 15.91 9.98
N GLN A 14 -10.00 16.19 11.02
CA GLN A 14 -10.35 15.89 12.42
C GLN A 14 -11.57 16.67 12.90
N ALA A 15 -11.78 17.87 12.38
CA ALA A 15 -12.99 18.68 12.62
C ALA A 15 -14.21 18.21 11.79
N GLY A 16 -14.11 17.12 11.03
CA GLY A 16 -15.19 16.52 10.26
C GLY A 16 -15.38 17.09 8.86
N ARG A 17 -14.44 17.85 8.31
CA ARG A 17 -14.54 18.37 6.95
C ARG A 17 -14.28 17.25 5.93
N GLU A 18 -15.29 16.97 5.11
CA GLU A 18 -15.24 15.90 4.10
C GLU A 18 -14.20 16.15 3.01
N ASP A 19 -14.05 17.41 2.56
CA ASP A 19 -13.08 17.80 1.54
C ASP A 19 -11.63 17.54 2.01
N ALA A 20 -11.34 17.84 3.28
CA ALA A 20 -10.04 17.60 3.89
C ALA A 20 -9.77 16.11 4.10
N PHE A 21 -10.75 15.33 4.56
CA PHE A 21 -10.62 13.88 4.61
C PHE A 21 -10.43 13.29 3.21
N GLY A 22 -11.17 13.78 2.21
CA GLY A 22 -11.01 13.41 0.81
C GLY A 22 -9.60 13.67 0.27
N ALA A 23 -8.90 14.72 0.75
CA ALA A 23 -7.50 14.98 0.39
C ALA A 23 -6.57 13.91 0.99
N LEU A 24 -6.72 13.55 2.27
CA LEU A 24 -5.99 12.45 2.91
C LEU A 24 -6.21 11.12 2.19
N TRP A 25 -7.46 10.85 1.82
CA TRP A 25 -7.84 9.64 1.10
C TRP A 25 -7.21 9.59 -0.30
N ARG A 26 -7.31 10.66 -1.08
CA ARG A 26 -6.75 10.72 -2.44
C ARG A 26 -5.23 10.55 -2.45
N ASP A 27 -4.54 11.06 -1.45
CA ASP A 27 -3.09 10.87 -1.31
C ASP A 27 -2.71 9.44 -0.91
N GLY A 28 -3.40 8.86 0.07
CA GLY A 28 -3.02 7.58 0.66
C GLY A 28 -3.54 6.35 -0.10
N ASN A 29 -4.77 6.43 -0.66
CA ASN A 29 -5.47 5.27 -1.22
C ASN A 29 -4.76 4.59 -2.40
N PRO A 30 -4.15 5.30 -3.37
CA PRO A 30 -3.44 4.65 -4.47
C PRO A 30 -2.28 3.79 -3.99
N ALA A 31 -1.49 4.27 -3.03
CA ALA A 31 -0.38 3.51 -2.44
C ALA A 31 -0.89 2.33 -1.61
N LEU A 32 -1.96 2.53 -0.85
CA LEU A 32 -2.63 1.48 -0.08
C LEU A 32 -3.14 0.34 -0.97
N LEU A 33 -3.84 0.65 -2.06
CA LEU A 33 -4.34 -0.36 -2.99
C LEU A 33 -3.21 -1.14 -3.66
N ARG A 34 -2.13 -0.47 -4.08
CA ARG A 34 -0.95 -1.15 -4.65
C ARG A 34 -0.33 -2.13 -3.63
N TYR A 35 -0.22 -1.72 -2.38
CA TYR A 35 0.24 -2.59 -1.30
C TYR A 35 -0.68 -3.81 -1.12
N LEU A 36 -1.98 -3.59 -1.05
CA LEU A 36 -2.97 -4.66 -0.81
C LEU A 36 -3.07 -5.63 -1.99
N ARG A 37 -2.90 -5.18 -3.23
CA ARG A 37 -2.84 -6.07 -4.40
C ARG A 37 -1.73 -7.12 -4.33
N VAL A 38 -0.66 -6.85 -3.60
CA VAL A 38 0.40 -7.83 -3.33
C VAL A 38 0.12 -8.59 -2.03
N ALA A 39 -0.37 -7.91 -0.98
CA ALA A 39 -0.55 -8.51 0.33
C ALA A 39 -1.79 -9.42 0.42
N VAL A 40 -2.89 -9.05 -0.24
CA VAL A 40 -4.20 -9.74 -0.24
C VAL A 40 -4.86 -9.63 -1.63
N PRO A 41 -4.29 -10.27 -2.66
CA PRO A 41 -4.68 -10.07 -4.05
C PRO A 41 -6.15 -10.41 -4.36
N GLU A 42 -6.78 -11.23 -3.52
CA GLU A 42 -8.16 -11.69 -3.76
C GLU A 42 -9.24 -10.68 -3.31
N ALA A 43 -8.91 -9.70 -2.46
CA ALA A 43 -9.88 -8.72 -1.95
C ALA A 43 -9.22 -7.39 -1.56
N PRO A 44 -8.40 -6.76 -2.41
CA PRO A 44 -7.68 -5.56 -2.04
C PRO A 44 -8.60 -4.36 -1.76
N GLU A 45 -9.67 -4.20 -2.54
CA GLU A 45 -10.63 -3.11 -2.41
C GLU A 45 -11.49 -3.23 -1.14
N ASP A 46 -11.94 -4.44 -0.82
CA ASP A 46 -12.73 -4.69 0.40
C ASP A 46 -11.89 -4.43 1.64
N VAL A 47 -10.66 -4.94 1.66
CA VAL A 47 -9.73 -4.71 2.78
C VAL A 47 -9.35 -3.22 2.88
N ALA A 48 -9.18 -2.50 1.75
CA ALA A 48 -8.94 -1.07 1.76
C ALA A 48 -10.10 -0.31 2.39
N SER A 49 -11.34 -0.67 2.05
CA SER A 49 -12.55 -0.06 2.62
C SER A 49 -12.60 -0.24 4.14
N GLU A 50 -12.31 -1.44 4.64
CA GLU A 50 -12.25 -1.71 6.07
C GLU A 50 -11.13 -0.93 6.77
N ILE A 51 -9.98 -0.75 6.12
CA ILE A 51 -8.87 0.07 6.62
C ILE A 51 -9.31 1.52 6.76
N TRP A 52 -9.98 2.08 5.72
CA TRP A 52 -10.45 3.46 5.77
C TRP A 52 -11.51 3.68 6.85
N VAL A 53 -12.38 2.70 7.11
CA VAL A 53 -13.30 2.77 8.26
C VAL A 53 -12.54 2.83 9.59
N GLN A 54 -11.46 2.07 9.75
CA GLN A 54 -10.61 2.16 10.95
C GLN A 54 -9.87 3.50 11.05
N VAL A 55 -9.39 4.01 9.92
CA VAL A 55 -8.76 5.34 9.84
C VAL A 55 -9.73 6.42 10.31
N VAL A 56 -10.97 6.44 9.80
CA VAL A 56 -11.99 7.42 10.21
C VAL A 56 -12.23 7.36 11.72
N ARG A 57 -12.38 6.16 12.28
CA ARG A 57 -12.59 5.96 13.72
C ARG A 57 -11.44 6.43 14.60
N GLY A 58 -10.21 6.32 14.09
CA GLY A 58 -9.00 6.70 14.82
C GLY A 58 -8.50 8.12 14.54
N LEU A 59 -9.04 8.78 13.50
CA LEU A 59 -8.51 10.04 12.99
C LEU A 59 -8.51 11.16 14.04
N ALA A 60 -9.57 11.28 14.82
CA ALA A 60 -9.68 12.32 15.84
C ALA A 60 -8.57 12.24 16.92
N GLY A 61 -8.05 11.05 17.19
CA GLY A 61 -6.97 10.84 18.15
C GLY A 61 -5.57 10.84 17.53
N PHE A 62 -5.45 10.92 16.21
CA PHE A 62 -4.14 10.89 15.56
C PHE A 62 -3.39 12.20 15.80
N GLN A 63 -2.11 12.09 16.15
CA GLN A 63 -1.17 13.22 16.29
C GLN A 63 0.15 12.85 15.62
N GLY A 64 0.68 13.74 14.80
CA GLY A 64 1.96 13.52 14.14
C GLY A 64 2.09 14.28 12.82
N THR A 65 3.22 14.03 12.16
CA THR A 65 3.58 14.57 10.86
C THR A 65 3.00 13.73 9.71
N GLU A 66 3.17 14.17 8.46
CA GLU A 66 2.79 13.37 7.30
C GLU A 66 3.50 12.00 7.23
N PRO A 67 4.81 11.86 7.51
CA PRO A 67 5.44 10.55 7.65
C PRO A 67 4.82 9.67 8.73
N ASP A 68 4.42 10.25 9.88
CA ASP A 68 3.76 9.50 10.96
C ASP A 68 2.36 9.03 10.52
N TRP A 69 1.62 9.86 9.79
CA TRP A 69 0.34 9.51 9.18
C TRP A 69 0.48 8.31 8.24
N ARG A 70 1.47 8.32 7.36
CA ARG A 70 1.73 7.20 6.45
C ARG A 70 2.10 5.94 7.22
N ALA A 71 2.97 6.05 8.21
CA ALA A 71 3.35 4.93 9.07
C ALA A 71 2.14 4.35 9.80
N TRP A 72 1.25 5.20 10.31
CA TRP A 72 0.01 4.78 10.98
C TRP A 72 -0.95 4.09 10.02
N LEU A 73 -1.21 4.66 8.84
CA LEU A 73 -2.05 4.05 7.79
C LEU A 73 -1.53 2.65 7.42
N PHE A 74 -0.24 2.51 7.15
CA PHE A 74 0.33 1.23 6.75
C PHE A 74 0.50 0.24 7.91
N THR A 75 0.51 0.70 9.17
CA THR A 75 0.39 -0.17 10.34
C THR A 75 -0.99 -0.83 10.39
N ILE A 76 -2.06 -0.06 10.16
CA ILE A 76 -3.44 -0.57 10.07
C ILE A 76 -3.54 -1.53 8.88
N ALA A 77 -3.02 -1.12 7.71
CA ALA A 77 -3.06 -1.91 6.49
C ALA A 77 -2.40 -3.29 6.66
N ARG A 78 -1.20 -3.32 7.23
CA ARG A 78 -0.48 -4.57 7.50
C ARG A 78 -1.25 -5.49 8.44
N ARG A 79 -1.76 -4.95 9.54
CA ARG A 79 -2.54 -5.72 10.50
C ARG A 79 -3.76 -6.36 9.83
N ARG A 80 -4.53 -5.59 9.08
CA ARG A 80 -5.72 -6.09 8.37
C ARG A 80 -5.35 -7.12 7.30
N ALA A 81 -4.30 -6.89 6.53
CA ALA A 81 -3.83 -7.85 5.54
C ALA A 81 -3.42 -9.20 6.18
N LEU A 82 -2.72 -9.17 7.32
CA LEU A 82 -2.37 -10.37 8.04
C LEU A 82 -3.59 -11.11 8.61
N ASP A 83 -4.57 -10.38 9.14
CA ASP A 83 -5.80 -10.94 9.67
C ASP A 83 -6.63 -11.59 8.55
N GLU A 84 -6.74 -10.93 7.39
CA GLU A 84 -7.43 -11.46 6.21
C GLU A 84 -6.76 -12.75 5.70
N ARG A 85 -5.44 -12.76 5.57
CA ARG A 85 -4.69 -13.97 5.19
C ARG A 85 -4.93 -15.12 6.17
N ARG A 86 -4.94 -14.84 7.49
CA ARG A 86 -5.24 -15.85 8.52
C ARG A 86 -6.70 -16.34 8.43
N ARG A 87 -7.65 -15.46 8.15
CA ARG A 87 -9.05 -15.80 7.95
C ARG A 87 -9.21 -16.75 6.78
N ARG A 88 -8.61 -16.45 5.64
CA ARG A 88 -8.67 -17.29 4.44
C ARG A 88 -7.96 -18.62 4.59
N SER A 89 -6.82 -18.66 5.28
CA SER A 89 -6.14 -19.93 5.54
C SER A 89 -6.94 -20.89 6.42
N ARG A 90 -7.84 -20.38 7.27
CA ARG A 90 -8.74 -21.20 8.10
C ARG A 90 -10.03 -21.59 7.39
N HIS A 91 -10.47 -20.79 6.43
CA HIS A 91 -11.68 -21.03 5.63
C HIS A 91 -11.34 -20.85 4.15
N PRO A 92 -10.78 -21.90 3.50
CA PRO A 92 -10.54 -21.85 2.06
C PRO A 92 -11.89 -21.75 1.35
N VAL A 93 -12.27 -20.55 0.94
CA VAL A 93 -13.42 -20.32 0.06
C VAL A 93 -12.95 -20.65 -1.34
N ALA A 94 -13.66 -21.54 -2.04
CA ALA A 94 -13.44 -21.76 -3.45
C ALA A 94 -13.54 -20.41 -4.20
N PRO A 95 -12.70 -20.17 -5.23
CA PRO A 95 -12.75 -18.92 -5.98
C PRO A 95 -14.13 -18.77 -6.58
N LEU A 96 -14.88 -17.76 -6.17
CA LEU A 96 -16.02 -17.25 -6.94
C LEU A 96 -15.40 -16.55 -8.14
N THR A 97 -15.53 -17.20 -9.28
CA THR A 97 -15.17 -16.69 -10.59
C THR A 97 -15.87 -15.36 -10.85
N ASP A 98 -15.04 -14.36 -11.16
CA ASP A 98 -15.30 -13.17 -11.97
C ASP A 98 -16.64 -12.42 -11.81
N LEU A 99 -16.54 -11.28 -11.13
CA LEU A 99 -17.32 -10.11 -11.52
C LEU A 99 -16.32 -9.00 -11.89
N PRO A 100 -16.31 -8.54 -13.15
CA PRO A 100 -15.45 -7.44 -13.58
C PRO A 100 -16.05 -6.11 -13.09
N GLY A 101 -15.63 -5.67 -11.94
CA GLY A 101 -15.87 -4.32 -11.44
C GLY A 101 -14.74 -3.38 -11.88
N ARG A 102 -14.66 -3.10 -13.16
CA ARG A 102 -13.70 -2.14 -13.70
C ARG A 102 -14.31 -0.75 -13.61
N LEU A 103 -13.95 -0.01 -12.57
CA LEU A 103 -14.09 1.44 -12.59
C LEU A 103 -12.99 2.00 -13.49
N GLU A 104 -13.37 2.36 -14.72
CA GLU A 104 -12.48 3.02 -15.66
C GLU A 104 -12.25 4.47 -15.20
N PRO A 105 -10.98 4.90 -15.02
CA PRO A 105 -10.69 6.31 -14.88
C PRO A 105 -10.89 6.98 -16.24
N ARG A 106 -11.81 7.91 -16.34
CA ARG A 106 -11.91 8.81 -17.49
C ARG A 106 -10.77 9.82 -17.41
N SER A 107 -9.70 9.60 -18.17
CA SER A 107 -8.60 10.54 -18.35
C SER A 107 -8.36 10.75 -19.85
N GLN A 108 -8.01 11.98 -20.24
CA GLN A 108 -7.74 12.37 -21.62
C GLN A 108 -6.44 11.79 -22.20
N ASP A 109 -5.60 11.14 -21.39
CA ASP A 109 -4.41 10.39 -21.83
C ASP A 109 -4.54 8.91 -21.52
N ALA A 110 -5.51 8.25 -22.14
CA ALA A 110 -5.81 6.84 -21.88
C ALA A 110 -4.66 5.88 -22.27
N ALA A 111 -3.86 6.22 -23.28
CA ALA A 111 -2.77 5.37 -23.76
C ALA A 111 -1.53 5.42 -22.85
N GLY A 112 -1.10 6.60 -22.44
CA GLY A 112 0.00 6.78 -21.48
C GLY A 112 -0.34 6.17 -20.12
N GLN A 113 -1.55 6.40 -19.64
CA GLN A 113 -2.03 5.86 -18.38
C GLN A 113 -2.20 4.33 -18.41
N ALA A 114 -2.60 3.76 -19.54
CA ALA A 114 -2.65 2.31 -19.72
C ALA A 114 -1.25 1.67 -19.67
N MET A 115 -0.26 2.28 -20.31
CA MET A 115 1.13 1.82 -20.27
C MET A 115 1.73 1.93 -18.86
N GLU A 116 1.48 3.03 -18.15
CA GLU A 116 1.94 3.23 -16.77
C GLU A 116 1.28 2.24 -15.81
N ASN A 117 0.01 1.92 -16.02
CA ASN A 117 -0.70 0.88 -15.26
C ASN A 117 -0.14 -0.52 -15.53
N LEU A 118 0.22 -0.83 -16.77
CA LEU A 118 0.84 -2.11 -17.15
C LEU A 118 2.23 -2.26 -16.53
N ALA A 119 3.06 -1.22 -16.60
CA ALA A 119 4.40 -1.23 -15.97
C ALA A 119 4.29 -1.38 -14.44
N THR A 120 3.34 -0.68 -13.83
CA THR A 120 3.07 -0.79 -12.38
C THR A 120 2.59 -2.21 -12.02
N ALA A 121 1.69 -2.80 -12.81
CA ALA A 121 1.20 -4.16 -12.56
C ALA A 121 2.32 -5.19 -12.70
N ALA A 122 3.20 -5.06 -13.69
CA ALA A 122 4.36 -5.92 -13.87
C ALA A 122 5.35 -5.80 -12.69
N ALA A 123 5.61 -4.58 -12.23
CA ALA A 123 6.45 -4.35 -11.06
C ALA A 123 5.87 -4.97 -9.78
N LEU A 124 4.57 -4.82 -9.54
CA LEU A 124 3.88 -5.44 -8.40
C LEU A 124 3.91 -6.97 -8.48
N ALA A 125 3.71 -7.55 -9.67
CA ALA A 125 3.81 -8.98 -9.90
C ALA A 125 5.23 -9.51 -9.63
N ALA A 126 6.26 -8.76 -9.99
CA ALA A 126 7.65 -9.09 -9.67
C ALA A 126 7.92 -9.02 -8.15
N VAL A 127 7.39 -8.02 -7.46
CA VAL A 127 7.49 -7.91 -5.99
C VAL A 127 6.78 -9.07 -5.30
N ALA A 128 5.64 -9.53 -5.81
CA ALA A 128 4.91 -10.68 -5.26
C ALA A 128 5.70 -12.00 -5.30
N GLN A 129 6.71 -12.12 -6.18
CA GLN A 129 7.60 -13.27 -6.26
C GLN A 129 8.75 -13.25 -5.24
N LEU A 130 8.93 -12.14 -4.53
CA LEU A 130 9.97 -12.03 -3.51
C LEU A 130 9.59 -12.79 -2.22
N PRO A 131 10.58 -13.23 -1.42
CA PRO A 131 10.32 -13.68 -0.07
C PRO A 131 9.52 -12.62 0.69
N SER A 132 8.51 -13.05 1.45
CA SER A 132 7.48 -12.20 2.08
C SER A 132 8.06 -10.94 2.76
N LEU A 133 9.09 -11.08 3.61
CA LEU A 133 9.68 -9.93 4.28
C LEU A 133 10.36 -8.96 3.31
N GLN A 134 11.01 -9.47 2.25
CA GLN A 134 11.70 -8.62 1.27
C GLN A 134 10.70 -7.82 0.44
N GLY A 135 9.63 -8.47 -0.03
CA GLY A 135 8.55 -7.81 -0.76
C GLY A 135 7.85 -6.76 0.11
N GLU A 136 7.50 -7.11 1.34
CA GLU A 136 6.84 -6.19 2.27
C GLU A 136 7.70 -4.96 2.57
N VAL A 137 8.99 -5.14 2.83
CA VAL A 137 9.93 -4.03 3.08
C VAL A 137 10.02 -3.11 1.86
N ILE A 138 10.11 -3.66 0.64
CA ILE A 138 10.16 -2.85 -0.59
C ILE A 138 8.87 -2.07 -0.76
N LEU A 139 7.70 -2.68 -0.60
CA LEU A 139 6.41 -2.01 -0.72
C LEU A 139 6.28 -0.86 0.26
N LEU A 140 6.61 -1.07 1.54
CA LEU A 140 6.54 -0.03 2.57
C LEU A 140 7.54 1.11 2.31
N ARG A 141 8.74 0.80 1.81
CA ARG A 141 9.75 1.81 1.47
C ARG A 141 9.38 2.64 0.25
N VAL A 142 8.90 1.98 -0.80
CA VAL A 142 8.67 2.61 -2.11
C VAL A 142 7.26 3.20 -2.21
N LEU A 143 6.21 2.44 -1.86
CA LEU A 143 4.83 2.92 -2.02
C LEU A 143 4.40 3.85 -0.89
N ALA A 144 4.77 3.53 0.36
CA ALA A 144 4.43 4.36 1.51
C ALA A 144 5.45 5.46 1.79
N GLY A 145 6.63 5.44 1.15
CA GLY A 145 7.70 6.42 1.38
C GLY A 145 8.27 6.37 2.80
N LEU A 146 8.15 5.24 3.51
CA LEU A 146 8.56 5.12 4.88
C LEU A 146 10.08 4.96 5.03
N ASP A 147 10.65 5.54 6.07
CA ASP A 147 12.05 5.31 6.44
C ASP A 147 12.29 3.92 7.03
N THR A 148 13.56 3.58 7.25
CA THR A 148 13.95 2.26 7.74
C THR A 148 13.39 1.98 9.14
N ASP A 149 13.32 2.98 10.00
CA ASP A 149 12.90 2.81 11.40
C ASP A 149 11.38 2.65 11.51
N ALA A 150 10.61 3.41 10.71
CA ALA A 150 9.18 3.22 10.59
C ALA A 150 8.84 1.82 10.06
N VAL A 151 9.51 1.39 8.98
CA VAL A 151 9.32 0.03 8.46
C VAL A 151 9.70 -1.03 9.50
N ALA A 152 10.80 -0.85 10.23
CA ALA A 152 11.22 -1.77 11.27
C ALA A 152 10.16 -1.95 12.37
N ARG A 153 9.56 -0.84 12.82
CA ARG A 153 8.43 -0.88 13.77
C ARG A 153 7.22 -1.63 13.19
N ILE A 154 6.85 -1.34 11.95
CA ILE A 154 5.69 -1.95 11.28
C ILE A 154 5.88 -3.45 11.11
N VAL A 155 7.04 -3.91 10.63
CA VAL A 155 7.29 -5.34 10.36
C VAL A 155 7.75 -6.12 11.60
N GLY A 156 8.02 -5.44 12.72
CA GLY A 156 8.49 -6.06 13.96
C GLY A 156 9.90 -6.66 13.82
N ARG A 157 10.80 -5.94 13.18
CA ARG A 157 12.20 -6.34 12.96
C ARG A 157 13.17 -5.21 13.32
N SER A 158 14.44 -5.55 13.48
CA SER A 158 15.46 -4.52 13.70
C SER A 158 15.72 -3.69 12.42
N PRO A 159 16.13 -2.43 12.53
CA PRO A 159 16.49 -1.60 11.37
C PRO A 159 17.58 -2.24 10.50
N GLY A 160 18.53 -2.95 11.13
CA GLY A 160 19.55 -3.72 10.41
C GLY A 160 18.96 -4.83 9.55
N ALA A 161 18.00 -5.60 10.08
CA ALA A 161 17.30 -6.64 9.33
C ALA A 161 16.49 -6.04 8.16
N VAL A 162 15.87 -4.87 8.34
CA VAL A 162 15.14 -4.16 7.28
C VAL A 162 16.09 -3.72 6.16
N ARG A 163 17.27 -3.15 6.50
CA ARG A 163 18.28 -2.78 5.48
C ARG A 163 18.73 -3.97 4.67
N VAL A 164 19.02 -5.10 5.33
CA VAL A 164 19.44 -6.33 4.65
C VAL A 164 18.31 -6.88 3.77
N ALA A 165 17.06 -6.88 4.27
CA ALA A 165 15.91 -7.33 3.49
C ALA A 165 15.67 -6.46 2.26
N ALA A 166 15.76 -5.13 2.39
CA ALA A 166 15.66 -4.18 1.28
C ALA A 166 16.73 -4.42 0.22
N HIS A 167 18.00 -4.54 0.64
CA HIS A 167 19.11 -4.77 -0.28
C HIS A 167 18.95 -6.09 -1.05
N ARG A 168 18.67 -7.19 -0.35
CA ARG A 168 18.47 -8.50 -0.98
C ARG A 168 17.23 -8.52 -1.89
N GLY A 169 16.16 -7.87 -1.45
CA GLY A 169 14.93 -7.76 -2.23
C GLY A 169 15.14 -6.98 -3.53
N LEU A 170 15.81 -5.83 -3.49
CA LEU A 170 16.10 -5.03 -4.68
C LEU A 170 16.99 -5.79 -5.68
N ARG A 171 18.03 -6.49 -5.20
CA ARG A 171 18.87 -7.32 -6.07
C ARG A 171 18.06 -8.42 -6.76
N ARG A 172 17.18 -9.10 -6.02
CA ARG A 172 16.35 -10.16 -6.57
C ARG A 172 15.29 -9.61 -7.52
N LEU A 173 14.71 -8.46 -7.21
CA LEU A 173 13.76 -7.77 -8.07
C LEU A 173 14.40 -7.39 -9.41
N ALA A 174 15.62 -6.84 -9.39
CA ALA A 174 16.38 -6.55 -10.60
C ALA A 174 16.61 -7.80 -11.47
N GLN A 175 16.93 -8.96 -10.86
CA GLN A 175 17.07 -10.22 -11.57
C GLN A 175 15.75 -10.68 -12.22
N ILE A 176 14.62 -10.59 -11.49
CA ILE A 176 13.30 -10.96 -12.01
C ILE A 176 12.94 -10.08 -13.20
N LEU A 177 13.11 -8.76 -13.09
CA LEU A 177 12.79 -7.81 -14.16
C LEU A 177 13.68 -8.01 -15.39
N ALA A 178 14.96 -8.29 -15.21
CA ALA A 178 15.87 -8.58 -16.32
C ALA A 178 15.47 -9.85 -17.10
N THR A 179 14.94 -10.86 -16.41
CA THR A 179 14.45 -12.09 -17.06
C THR A 179 13.09 -11.93 -17.73
N THR A 180 12.31 -10.93 -17.31
CA THR A 180 10.96 -10.70 -17.85
C THR A 180 10.94 -9.69 -19.02
N GLY A 181 12.12 -9.14 -19.39
CA GLY A 181 12.23 -8.17 -20.51
C GLY A 181 11.64 -6.78 -20.21
N VAL A 182 11.32 -6.49 -18.97
CA VAL A 182 10.86 -5.16 -18.55
C VAL A 182 12.07 -4.29 -18.29
N THR A 183 12.40 -3.40 -19.23
CA THR A 183 13.41 -2.36 -19.01
C THR A 183 12.78 -1.26 -18.14
N LEU A 184 13.46 -0.90 -17.05
CA LEU A 184 13.10 0.23 -16.16
C LEU A 184 13.44 1.56 -16.81
#